data_964caf36121e84d9cfaddd8d241340a8
#
_entry.id   964caf36121e84d9cfaddd8d241340a8
#
_cell.length_a   1.000
_cell.length_b   1.000
_cell.length_c   1.000
_cell.angle_alpha   90.00
_cell.angle_beta   90.00
_cell.angle_gamma   90.00
#
_symmetry.space_group_name_H-M   'P 1'
#
loop_
_entity.id
_entity.type
_entity.pdbx_description
1 polymer ?
#
loop_
_entity_poly.entity_id
_entity_poly.type
_entity_poly.pdbx_seq_one_letter_code
_entity_poly.pdbx_strand_id
1 'polypeptide(L)'
;YWGYDSFRDLQEEIITSIGEGKDTLGLMPTGGGKSITFQVPALAQEGICIVITPLIALMKDQVQNLRKRGIKALAVYSGMTRQEILTALENCIFGDYKFLYISPERLDTDIFRTKLRSMKVSMITVDESHCISQWGYDFRPAYLKIGEIRALLPGIPVLALTATATPEVVKDIQVRLDFREENVFRMSFERKNLAYMVRQTDNKTQELLHILRKVPGSAIIYVRNRRRTKEITELLVNEDITADFYHAGLDNAVKDLRQKRWQSGEVRVMVATNAFGMGIDKPDVRIVLHLDLPDSLEAYFQEAGRAGRDGEKAYAVILYTKTDRTTLHRRVVDTFPDKEYILNVYEHLQYYYQMAMGDGFQCVREFNLEEFCRKFKYFPVPVDSALKILTQAGYLEYTDEQDNASRILFTIRRDELYKLREMGTEAEALIQMILRSYTGVFTDYAYISEATLSVRTGLTREQIYNILVTLTKRRIVDYIPHKKTPYIIYTRERQELRFVHIPPAVYEERKARYEARIKAMEEYVISENVCRSRMLLRYFGEKNEHNCGQCDVCLSHRATDTLTGESLEELKKKIAELLAQKPHTPAEIAEKIEAEKERVSEVIQYLLEEGEWKMQDGMIHISK
;
A
#
# COMPACT_ATOMS: atom_id res chain seq x y z
N TYR A 1 2.90 21.74 22.90
CA TYR A 1 3.42 21.45 21.55
C TYR A 1 2.32 21.39 20.50
N TRP A 2 1.16 20.75 20.75
CA TRP A 2 0.07 20.58 19.79
C TRP A 2 -1.12 21.50 20.02
N GLY A 3 -1.30 22.05 21.23
CA GLY A 3 -2.42 22.94 21.58
C GLY A 3 -3.75 22.23 21.73
N TYR A 4 -3.74 20.93 22.05
CA TYR A 4 -4.96 20.17 22.36
C TYR A 4 -5.24 20.19 23.86
N ASP A 5 -6.50 20.36 24.23
CA ASP A 5 -6.94 20.40 25.64
C ASP A 5 -7.25 19.00 26.20
N SER A 6 -7.48 18.01 25.33
CA SER A 6 -7.79 16.63 25.73
C SER A 6 -7.30 15.61 24.70
N PHE A 7 -7.13 14.37 25.13
CA PHE A 7 -6.89 13.24 24.25
C PHE A 7 -8.17 12.77 23.58
N ARG A 8 -8.04 12.13 22.41
CA ARG A 8 -9.12 11.39 21.77
C ARG A 8 -9.25 10.00 22.41
N ASP A 9 -10.34 9.31 22.10
CA ASP A 9 -10.60 7.95 22.58
C ASP A 9 -9.38 7.03 22.45
N LEU A 10 -9.07 6.29 23.49
CA LEU A 10 -7.95 5.35 23.64
C LEU A 10 -6.53 5.93 23.51
N GLN A 11 -6.36 7.21 23.20
CA GLN A 11 -5.00 7.79 23.17
C GLN A 11 -4.36 7.80 24.56
N GLU A 12 -5.11 8.19 25.58
CA GLU A 12 -4.62 8.28 26.95
C GLU A 12 -4.26 6.90 27.50
N GLU A 13 -5.08 5.89 27.26
CA GLU A 13 -4.84 4.51 27.71
C GLU A 13 -3.59 3.91 27.04
N ILE A 14 -3.40 4.14 25.73
CA ILE A 14 -2.20 3.70 25.02
C ILE A 14 -0.97 4.43 25.55
N ILE A 15 -1.04 5.75 25.74
CA ILE A 15 0.05 6.57 26.28
C ILE A 15 0.44 6.09 27.69
N THR A 16 -0.54 5.84 28.55
CA THR A 16 -0.32 5.33 29.90
C THR A 16 0.32 3.95 29.87
N SER A 17 -0.21 3.03 29.08
CA SER A 17 0.29 1.67 28.95
C SER A 17 1.76 1.61 28.54
N ILE A 18 2.13 2.35 27.47
CA ILE A 18 3.52 2.40 27.03
C ILE A 18 4.41 3.17 28.01
N GLY A 19 3.86 4.19 28.68
CA GLY A 19 4.53 4.97 29.72
C GLY A 19 4.89 4.13 30.95
N GLU A 20 4.09 3.14 31.28
CA GLU A 20 4.33 2.13 32.34
C GLU A 20 5.36 1.07 31.90
N GLY A 21 5.89 1.14 30.69
CA GLY A 21 6.88 0.20 30.17
C GLY A 21 6.29 -1.11 29.63
N LYS A 22 4.98 -1.16 29.36
CA LYS A 22 4.31 -2.32 28.78
C LYS A 22 4.41 -2.29 27.24
N ASP A 23 4.64 -3.47 26.65
CA ASP A 23 4.47 -3.63 25.22
C ASP A 23 3.01 -3.41 24.85
N THR A 24 2.74 -2.60 23.82
CA THR A 24 1.39 -2.11 23.55
C THR A 24 1.09 -2.17 22.06
N LEU A 25 -0.03 -2.77 21.67
CA LEU A 25 -0.54 -2.74 20.30
C LEU A 25 -1.77 -1.83 20.23
N GLY A 26 -1.68 -0.75 19.47
CA GLY A 26 -2.78 0.18 19.20
C GLY A 26 -3.39 -0.07 17.81
N LEU A 27 -4.64 -0.55 17.79
CA LEU A 27 -5.45 -0.63 16.57
C LEU A 27 -6.28 0.64 16.46
N MET A 28 -5.84 1.55 15.63
CA MET A 28 -6.45 2.87 15.48
C MET A 28 -6.72 3.16 13.99
N PRO A 29 -7.91 3.59 13.61
CA PRO A 29 -8.22 3.91 12.21
C PRO A 29 -7.33 5.04 11.69
N THR A 30 -7.26 5.17 10.36
CA THR A 30 -6.60 6.29 9.72
C THR A 30 -7.27 7.60 10.15
N GLY A 31 -6.47 8.58 10.59
CA GLY A 31 -6.99 9.83 11.17
C GLY A 31 -7.31 9.76 12.68
N GLY A 32 -7.17 8.61 13.33
CA GLY A 32 -7.36 8.41 14.76
C GLY A 32 -6.30 9.03 15.67
N GLY A 33 -5.31 9.74 15.09
CA GLY A 33 -4.27 10.43 15.89
C GLY A 33 -3.16 9.51 16.41
N LYS A 34 -2.80 8.44 15.68
CA LYS A 34 -1.73 7.49 16.03
C LYS A 34 -0.41 8.15 16.44
N SER A 35 0.00 9.23 15.79
CA SER A 35 1.27 9.90 16.07
C SER A 35 1.37 10.44 17.50
N ILE A 36 0.27 10.94 18.06
CA ILE A 36 0.24 11.46 19.45
C ILE A 36 0.53 10.37 20.46
N THR A 37 0.10 9.13 20.21
CA THR A 37 0.25 8.01 21.16
C THR A 37 1.70 7.63 21.43
N PHE A 38 2.63 7.93 20.53
CA PHE A 38 4.07 7.74 20.78
C PHE A 38 4.83 9.05 21.00
N GLN A 39 4.36 10.16 20.44
CA GLN A 39 5.05 11.44 20.57
C GLN A 39 4.97 11.98 22.02
N VAL A 40 3.83 11.84 22.67
CA VAL A 40 3.64 12.31 24.05
C VAL A 40 4.50 11.53 25.04
N PRO A 41 4.44 10.19 25.13
CA PRO A 41 5.27 9.45 26.08
C PRO A 41 6.77 9.58 25.79
N ALA A 42 7.18 9.67 24.52
CA ALA A 42 8.58 9.89 24.18
C ALA A 42 9.12 11.26 24.65
N LEU A 43 8.29 12.30 24.64
CA LEU A 43 8.66 13.62 25.17
C LEU A 43 8.69 13.65 26.70
N ALA A 44 7.85 12.87 27.36
CA ALA A 44 7.79 12.78 28.81
C ALA A 44 8.94 11.96 29.43
N GLN A 45 9.57 11.07 28.65
CA GLN A 45 10.65 10.21 29.10
C GLN A 45 12.02 10.73 28.68
N GLU A 46 13.06 10.36 29.42
CA GLU A 46 14.45 10.57 29.00
C GLU A 46 14.85 9.56 27.92
N GLY A 47 15.64 10.01 26.96
CA GLY A 47 16.15 9.18 25.86
C GLY A 47 15.44 9.43 24.55
N ILE A 48 15.69 8.56 23.58
CA ILE A 48 15.22 8.68 22.20
C ILE A 48 14.18 7.61 21.88
N CYS A 49 13.10 7.99 21.24
CA CYS A 49 12.14 7.08 20.63
C CYS A 49 12.59 6.70 19.22
N ILE A 50 12.75 5.40 18.97
CA ILE A 50 13.04 4.88 17.63
C ILE A 50 11.71 4.58 16.95
N VAL A 51 11.41 5.29 15.85
CA VAL A 51 10.17 5.12 15.07
C VAL A 51 10.49 4.39 13.77
N ILE A 52 10.04 3.14 13.68
CA ILE A 52 10.22 2.32 12.49
C ILE A 52 8.98 2.48 11.61
N THR A 53 9.15 2.96 10.39
CA THR A 53 8.07 3.20 9.43
C THR A 53 8.53 2.93 7.99
N PRO A 54 7.65 2.40 7.12
CA PRO A 54 8.06 1.90 5.80
C PRO A 54 8.22 2.99 4.75
N LEU A 55 7.79 4.23 5.03
CA LEU A 55 7.65 5.28 4.04
C LEU A 55 8.55 6.47 4.30
N ILE A 56 9.50 6.68 3.40
CA ILE A 56 10.45 7.79 3.46
C ILE A 56 9.75 9.16 3.42
N ALA A 57 8.71 9.31 2.59
CA ALA A 57 7.95 10.55 2.50
C ALA A 57 7.28 10.90 3.85
N LEU A 58 6.62 9.91 4.48
CA LEU A 58 5.99 10.09 5.79
C LEU A 58 7.02 10.42 6.88
N MET A 59 8.20 9.77 6.87
CA MET A 59 9.29 10.11 7.80
C MET A 59 9.69 11.56 7.68
N LYS A 60 9.91 12.04 6.46
CA LYS A 60 10.32 13.43 6.18
C LYS A 60 9.27 14.42 6.69
N ASP A 61 8.01 14.16 6.40
CA ASP A 61 6.89 15.02 6.83
C ASP A 61 6.76 15.04 8.37
N GLN A 62 6.84 13.87 9.03
CA GLN A 62 6.79 13.77 10.49
C GLN A 62 7.97 14.50 11.14
N VAL A 63 9.20 14.28 10.67
CA VAL A 63 10.39 14.97 11.17
C VAL A 63 10.28 16.48 10.98
N GLN A 64 9.82 16.94 9.80
CA GLN A 64 9.64 18.36 9.54
C GLN A 64 8.58 18.99 10.47
N ASN A 65 7.46 18.28 10.69
CA ASN A 65 6.40 18.73 11.58
C ASN A 65 6.85 18.82 13.04
N LEU A 66 7.65 17.87 13.52
CA LEU A 66 8.24 17.91 14.85
C LEU A 66 9.22 19.07 14.98
N ARG A 67 10.11 19.28 14.01
CA ARG A 67 11.06 20.39 14.00
C ARG A 67 10.38 21.76 14.00
N LYS A 68 9.29 21.94 13.26
CA LYS A 68 8.47 23.16 13.29
C LYS A 68 7.91 23.48 14.68
N ARG A 69 7.73 22.44 15.53
CA ARG A 69 7.28 22.58 16.92
C ARG A 69 8.43 22.68 17.92
N GLY A 70 9.67 22.85 17.45
CA GLY A 70 10.86 22.94 18.29
C GLY A 70 11.33 21.58 18.85
N ILE A 71 10.80 20.45 18.35
CA ILE A 71 11.19 19.11 18.80
C ILE A 71 12.29 18.57 17.89
N LYS A 72 13.43 18.18 18.50
CA LYS A 72 14.55 17.61 17.77
C LYS A 72 14.25 16.20 17.29
N ALA A 73 14.18 16.00 15.99
CA ALA A 73 13.93 14.73 15.33
C ALA A 73 14.83 14.54 14.11
N LEU A 74 15.23 13.29 13.86
CA LEU A 74 16.04 12.88 12.72
C LEU A 74 15.39 11.72 11.97
N ALA A 75 15.78 11.56 10.69
CA ALA A 75 15.40 10.41 9.89
C ALA A 75 16.63 9.76 9.26
N VAL A 76 16.63 8.41 9.22
CA VAL A 76 17.65 7.58 8.54
C VAL A 76 16.94 6.63 7.60
N TYR A 77 17.18 6.77 6.29
CA TYR A 77 16.47 6.02 5.26
C TYR A 77 17.37 5.66 4.07
N SER A 78 16.86 4.87 3.15
CA SER A 78 17.55 4.49 1.92
C SER A 78 17.74 5.72 1.00
N GLY A 79 18.96 5.86 0.45
CA GLY A 79 19.34 7.01 -0.38
C GLY A 79 20.16 8.09 0.35
N MET A 80 20.29 8.01 1.69
CA MET A 80 21.26 8.85 2.41
C MET A 80 22.68 8.31 2.25
N THR A 81 23.63 9.25 2.16
CA THR A 81 25.05 8.89 2.14
C THR A 81 25.49 8.34 3.50
N ARG A 82 26.56 7.55 3.50
CA ARG A 82 27.13 7.02 4.75
C ARG A 82 27.46 8.09 5.76
N GLN A 83 28.02 9.23 5.31
CA GLN A 83 28.38 10.33 6.19
C GLN A 83 27.15 10.97 6.84
N GLU A 84 26.08 11.18 6.08
CA GLU A 84 24.80 11.67 6.62
C GLU A 84 24.23 10.72 7.66
N ILE A 85 24.27 9.39 7.39
CA ILE A 85 23.80 8.37 8.34
C ILE A 85 24.63 8.41 9.63
N LEU A 86 25.96 8.41 9.51
CA LEU A 86 26.86 8.47 10.67
C LEU A 86 26.59 9.72 11.50
N THR A 87 26.53 10.89 10.87
CA THR A 87 26.24 12.16 11.53
C THR A 87 24.87 12.13 12.22
N ALA A 88 23.85 11.59 11.56
CA ALA A 88 22.51 11.45 12.15
C ALA A 88 22.51 10.55 13.39
N LEU A 89 23.18 9.39 13.31
CA LEU A 89 23.25 8.44 14.43
C LEU A 89 24.11 8.97 15.59
N GLU A 90 25.20 9.69 15.32
CA GLU A 90 26.02 10.35 16.33
C GLU A 90 25.25 11.48 17.02
N ASN A 91 24.49 12.24 16.29
CA ASN A 91 23.59 13.24 16.86
C ASN A 91 22.53 12.62 17.78
N CYS A 92 22.08 11.38 17.50
CA CYS A 92 21.18 10.64 18.39
C CYS A 92 21.86 10.15 19.69
N ILE A 93 23.19 9.95 19.67
CA ILE A 93 23.95 9.52 20.86
C ILE A 93 24.33 10.72 21.73
N PHE A 94 24.87 11.79 21.13
CA PHE A 94 25.48 12.91 21.83
C PHE A 94 24.60 14.16 21.88
N GLY A 95 23.58 14.25 21.03
CA GLY A 95 22.62 15.34 21.00
C GLY A 95 21.35 15.02 21.80
N ASP A 96 20.58 16.05 22.09
CA ASP A 96 19.30 15.92 22.80
C ASP A 96 18.17 15.72 21.78
N TYR A 97 18.24 14.62 21.00
CA TYR A 97 17.20 14.23 20.04
C TYR A 97 16.17 13.33 20.70
N LYS A 98 14.89 13.59 20.42
CA LYS A 98 13.76 12.83 20.98
C LYS A 98 13.23 11.74 20.04
N PHE A 99 13.43 11.92 18.74
CA PHE A 99 12.93 10.96 17.75
C PHE A 99 13.98 10.63 16.69
N LEU A 100 14.16 9.33 16.46
CA LEU A 100 14.88 8.77 15.32
C LEU A 100 13.89 7.97 14.47
N TYR A 101 13.51 8.51 13.33
CA TYR A 101 12.75 7.77 12.32
C TYR A 101 13.71 6.95 11.47
N ILE A 102 13.40 5.66 11.28
CA ILE A 102 14.27 4.75 10.54
C ILE A 102 13.46 3.82 9.64
N SER A 103 13.96 3.59 8.41
CA SER A 103 13.35 2.59 7.54
C SER A 103 13.76 1.18 7.96
N PRO A 104 12.87 0.17 7.82
CA PRO A 104 13.13 -1.19 8.28
C PRO A 104 14.37 -1.83 7.63
N GLU A 105 14.70 -1.46 6.39
CA GLU A 105 15.88 -1.95 5.67
C GLU A 105 17.20 -1.50 6.31
N ARG A 106 17.18 -0.44 7.12
CA ARG A 106 18.37 0.08 7.82
C ARG A 106 18.65 -0.61 9.15
N LEU A 107 17.70 -1.37 9.68
CA LEU A 107 17.84 -2.05 10.97
C LEU A 107 18.95 -3.11 10.98
N ASP A 108 19.20 -3.74 9.84
CA ASP A 108 20.18 -4.81 9.69
C ASP A 108 21.59 -4.32 9.34
N THR A 109 21.81 -3.01 9.26
CA THR A 109 23.14 -2.46 8.94
C THR A 109 24.04 -2.45 10.16
N ASP A 110 25.32 -2.90 10.00
CA ASP A 110 26.32 -2.92 11.07
C ASP A 110 26.50 -1.55 11.74
N ILE A 111 26.42 -0.48 10.93
CA ILE A 111 26.56 0.90 11.43
C ILE A 111 25.44 1.20 12.42
N PHE A 112 24.19 0.89 12.07
CA PHE A 112 23.05 1.14 12.96
C PHE A 112 23.15 0.28 14.22
N ARG A 113 23.36 -1.02 14.10
CA ARG A 113 23.47 -1.96 15.23
C ARG A 113 24.59 -1.57 16.21
N THR A 114 25.74 -1.11 15.69
CA THR A 114 26.85 -0.66 16.52
C THR A 114 26.51 0.62 17.28
N LYS A 115 25.94 1.62 16.59
CA LYS A 115 25.58 2.90 17.21
C LYS A 115 24.41 2.78 18.18
N LEU A 116 23.45 1.87 17.90
CA LEU A 116 22.29 1.59 18.74
C LEU A 116 22.68 1.22 20.17
N ARG A 117 23.73 0.42 20.34
CA ARG A 117 24.23 0.00 21.68
C ARG A 117 24.67 1.18 22.56
N SER A 118 25.00 2.31 21.96
CA SER A 118 25.42 3.53 22.66
C SER A 118 24.29 4.56 22.81
N MET A 119 23.10 4.28 22.26
CA MET A 119 21.95 5.18 22.36
C MET A 119 21.15 4.93 23.65
N LYS A 120 20.72 5.99 24.31
CA LYS A 120 19.74 5.90 25.40
C LYS A 120 18.33 5.82 24.81
N VAL A 121 17.87 4.61 24.49
CA VAL A 121 16.55 4.39 23.91
C VAL A 121 15.49 4.36 25.00
N SER A 122 14.40 5.12 24.84
CA SER A 122 13.27 5.13 25.77
C SER A 122 12.16 4.16 25.36
N MET A 123 11.89 4.05 24.06
CA MET A 123 10.87 3.16 23.49
C MET A 123 11.11 2.91 22.00
N ILE A 124 10.52 1.84 21.49
CA ILE A 124 10.48 1.53 20.07
C ILE A 124 9.02 1.70 19.61
N THR A 125 8.81 2.46 18.56
CA THR A 125 7.49 2.57 17.88
C THR A 125 7.56 1.90 16.53
N VAL A 126 6.62 1.00 16.27
CA VAL A 126 6.48 0.30 14.97
C VAL A 126 5.20 0.79 14.31
N ASP A 127 5.37 1.72 13.38
CA ASP A 127 4.24 2.21 12.57
C ASP A 127 3.96 1.24 11.43
N GLU A 128 2.69 1.18 10.99
CA GLU A 128 2.19 0.19 10.03
C GLU A 128 2.62 -1.24 10.40
N SER A 129 2.47 -1.59 11.67
CA SER A 129 2.97 -2.85 12.23
C SER A 129 2.39 -4.12 11.57
N HIS A 130 1.28 -4.02 10.84
CA HIS A 130 0.76 -5.11 10.02
C HIS A 130 1.76 -5.60 8.95
N CYS A 131 2.75 -4.77 8.57
CA CYS A 131 3.81 -5.14 7.64
C CYS A 131 4.73 -6.25 8.17
N ILE A 132 4.76 -6.51 9.47
CA ILE A 132 5.56 -7.60 10.06
C ILE A 132 4.92 -8.97 9.85
N SER A 133 3.61 -9.00 9.60
CA SER A 133 2.84 -10.22 9.53
C SER A 133 2.72 -10.73 8.09
N GLN A 134 3.04 -12.00 7.89
CA GLN A 134 2.76 -12.70 6.63
C GLN A 134 1.27 -12.87 6.35
N TRP A 135 0.43 -12.75 7.37
CA TRP A 135 -1.02 -12.71 7.26
C TRP A 135 -1.53 -11.33 6.83
N GLY A 136 -0.69 -10.28 6.96
CA GLY A 136 -0.99 -8.93 6.50
C GLY A 136 -1.02 -8.81 4.98
N TYR A 137 -1.74 -7.82 4.46
CA TYR A 137 -1.85 -7.59 3.01
C TYR A 137 -0.59 -6.93 2.40
N ASP A 138 0.23 -6.25 3.20
CA ASP A 138 1.50 -5.59 2.81
C ASP A 138 2.67 -6.12 3.65
N PHE A 139 2.92 -7.43 3.55
CA PHE A 139 4.04 -8.06 4.27
C PHE A 139 5.38 -7.57 3.73
N ARG A 140 6.25 -7.11 4.64
CA ARG A 140 7.60 -6.64 4.34
C ARG A 140 8.63 -7.41 5.17
N PRO A 141 9.46 -8.28 4.53
CA PRO A 141 10.45 -9.11 5.24
C PRO A 141 11.40 -8.31 6.15
N ALA A 142 11.74 -7.06 5.78
CA ALA A 142 12.61 -6.20 6.57
C ALA A 142 12.04 -5.89 7.98
N TYR A 143 10.70 -5.93 8.17
CA TYR A 143 10.08 -5.78 9.48
C TYR A 143 10.41 -6.91 10.45
N LEU A 144 10.74 -8.11 9.97
CA LEU A 144 11.15 -9.22 10.84
C LEU A 144 12.43 -8.91 11.61
N LYS A 145 13.28 -8.00 11.09
CA LYS A 145 14.48 -7.53 11.76
C LYS A 145 14.23 -6.73 13.05
N ILE A 146 13.01 -6.27 13.25
CA ILE A 146 12.62 -5.55 14.48
C ILE A 146 12.78 -6.45 15.70
N GLY A 147 12.44 -7.74 15.61
CA GLY A 147 12.66 -8.70 16.69
C GLY A 147 14.14 -8.83 17.08
N GLU A 148 15.05 -8.82 16.11
CA GLU A 148 16.50 -8.86 16.36
C GLU A 148 17.00 -7.57 17.05
N ILE A 149 16.47 -6.41 16.66
CA ILE A 149 16.79 -5.12 17.30
C ILE A 149 16.27 -5.09 18.74
N ARG A 150 15.09 -5.62 18.98
CA ARG A 150 14.54 -5.73 20.33
C ARG A 150 15.42 -6.57 21.26
N ALA A 151 15.99 -7.65 20.77
CA ALA A 151 16.93 -8.47 21.53
C ALA A 151 18.21 -7.71 21.95
N LEU A 152 18.61 -6.66 21.22
CA LEU A 152 19.71 -5.76 21.58
C LEU A 152 19.33 -4.71 22.64
N LEU A 153 18.03 -4.52 22.88
CA LEU A 153 17.47 -3.51 23.79
C LEU A 153 16.54 -4.15 24.82
N PRO A 154 17.06 -5.01 25.70
CA PRO A 154 16.24 -5.71 26.69
C PRO A 154 15.55 -4.72 27.63
N GLY A 155 14.26 -4.93 27.88
CA GLY A 155 13.47 -4.09 28.77
C GLY A 155 12.85 -2.84 28.15
N ILE A 156 13.25 -2.45 26.94
CA ILE A 156 12.65 -1.31 26.24
C ILE A 156 11.27 -1.71 25.70
N PRO A 157 10.21 -0.93 26.04
CA PRO A 157 8.86 -1.24 25.57
C PRO A 157 8.67 -0.95 24.08
N VAL A 158 7.76 -1.71 23.46
CA VAL A 158 7.41 -1.57 22.04
C VAL A 158 5.97 -1.12 21.91
N LEU A 159 5.75 -0.02 21.20
CA LEU A 159 4.44 0.43 20.76
C LEU A 159 4.26 0.08 19.28
N ALA A 160 3.40 -0.87 19.01
CA ALA A 160 3.00 -1.23 17.64
C ALA A 160 1.69 -0.52 17.27
N LEU A 161 1.64 0.11 16.10
CA LEU A 161 0.48 0.86 15.62
C LEU A 161 0.09 0.40 14.23
N THR A 162 -1.20 0.19 14.02
CA THR A 162 -1.75 -0.07 12.69
C THR A 162 -3.21 0.37 12.59
N ALA A 163 -3.65 0.66 11.35
CA ALA A 163 -5.04 1.00 11.05
C ALA A 163 -5.85 -0.19 10.52
N THR A 164 -5.18 -1.26 10.12
CA THR A 164 -5.80 -2.38 9.38
C THR A 164 -5.15 -3.69 9.83
N ALA A 165 -5.81 -4.42 10.72
CA ALA A 165 -5.35 -5.73 11.14
C ALA A 165 -6.53 -6.64 11.46
N THR A 166 -6.58 -7.82 10.85
CA THR A 166 -7.49 -8.89 11.23
C THR A 166 -7.06 -9.53 12.55
N PRO A 167 -7.92 -10.30 13.23
CA PRO A 167 -7.55 -10.98 14.48
C PRO A 167 -6.27 -11.83 14.39
N GLU A 168 -6.06 -12.48 13.24
CA GLU A 168 -4.86 -13.30 12.99
C GLU A 168 -3.60 -12.42 12.91
N VAL A 169 -3.69 -11.28 12.22
CA VAL A 169 -2.59 -10.29 12.11
C VAL A 169 -2.26 -9.72 13.46
N VAL A 170 -3.25 -9.41 14.30
CA VAL A 170 -3.07 -8.90 15.67
C VAL A 170 -2.25 -9.85 16.53
N LYS A 171 -2.54 -11.15 16.46
CA LYS A 171 -1.77 -12.17 17.18
C LYS A 171 -0.34 -12.28 16.64
N ASP A 172 -0.18 -12.34 15.32
CA ASP A 172 1.13 -12.49 14.70
C ASP A 172 2.05 -11.28 14.97
N ILE A 173 1.51 -10.05 14.98
CA ILE A 173 2.27 -8.84 15.36
C ILE A 173 2.88 -9.00 16.74
N GLN A 174 2.09 -9.39 17.74
CA GLN A 174 2.56 -9.53 19.13
C GLN A 174 3.62 -10.63 19.25
N VAL A 175 3.43 -11.76 18.59
CA VAL A 175 4.40 -12.87 18.55
C VAL A 175 5.70 -12.42 17.84
N ARG A 176 5.63 -11.78 16.68
CA ARG A 176 6.82 -11.35 15.91
C ARG A 176 7.59 -10.23 16.59
N LEU A 177 6.91 -9.39 17.35
CA LEU A 177 7.53 -8.33 18.14
C LEU A 177 7.91 -8.83 19.55
N ASP A 178 7.75 -10.11 19.86
CA ASP A 178 8.10 -10.72 21.14
C ASP A 178 7.49 -9.96 22.33
N PHE A 179 6.19 -9.68 22.29
CA PHE A 179 5.48 -9.03 23.40
C PHE A 179 5.53 -9.90 24.64
N ARG A 180 5.84 -9.29 25.79
CA ARG A 180 5.90 -9.99 27.08
C ARG A 180 4.54 -10.49 27.55
N GLU A 181 3.48 -9.75 27.21
CA GLU A 181 2.08 -10.06 27.52
C GLU A 181 1.20 -9.60 26.35
N GLU A 182 0.06 -10.26 26.16
CA GLU A 182 -0.94 -9.77 25.21
C GLU A 182 -1.51 -8.45 25.73
N ASN A 183 -1.34 -7.37 24.96
CA ASN A 183 -1.80 -6.04 25.34
C ASN A 183 -2.24 -5.27 24.10
N VAL A 184 -3.55 -5.23 23.87
CA VAL A 184 -4.17 -4.69 22.65
C VAL A 184 -5.26 -3.68 22.98
N PHE A 185 -5.09 -2.47 22.50
CA PHE A 185 -6.11 -1.42 22.54
C PHE A 185 -6.76 -1.32 21.16
N ARG A 186 -8.09 -1.42 21.12
CA ARG A 186 -8.88 -1.39 19.88
C ARG A 186 -9.82 -0.21 19.87
N MET A 187 -9.56 0.74 19.00
CA MET A 187 -10.54 1.74 18.62
C MET A 187 -11.50 1.15 17.59
N SER A 188 -12.77 1.49 17.67
CA SER A 188 -13.72 1.06 16.64
C SER A 188 -13.27 1.55 15.26
N PHE A 189 -13.37 0.68 14.27
CA PHE A 189 -13.13 1.02 12.87
C PHE A 189 -14.33 1.70 12.22
N GLU A 190 -15.41 1.89 12.96
CA GLU A 190 -16.60 2.55 12.45
C GLU A 190 -16.33 4.02 12.08
N ARG A 191 -16.72 4.38 10.87
CA ARG A 191 -16.61 5.74 10.35
C ARG A 191 -18.01 6.30 10.11
N LYS A 192 -18.58 6.95 11.14
CA LYS A 192 -19.96 7.48 11.14
C LYS A 192 -20.20 8.53 10.05
N ASN A 193 -19.16 9.24 9.64
CA ASN A 193 -19.22 10.28 8.61
C ASN A 193 -18.90 9.78 7.19
N LEU A 194 -18.53 8.49 7.02
CA LEU A 194 -18.12 7.91 5.74
C LEU A 194 -19.17 6.93 5.21
N ALA A 195 -19.82 7.30 4.12
CA ALA A 195 -20.77 6.42 3.44
C ALA A 195 -20.07 5.51 2.44
N TYR A 196 -20.07 4.21 2.69
CA TYR A 196 -19.57 3.19 1.77
C TYR A 196 -20.65 2.85 0.75
N MET A 197 -20.33 2.96 -0.53
CA MET A 197 -21.27 2.75 -1.62
C MET A 197 -20.67 1.80 -2.66
N VAL A 198 -21.44 0.81 -3.08
CA VAL A 198 -21.11 -0.02 -4.25
C VAL A 198 -22.15 0.23 -5.32
N ARG A 199 -21.73 0.62 -6.51
CA ARG A 199 -22.61 0.87 -7.64
C ARG A 199 -22.26 -0.03 -8.81
N GLN A 200 -23.21 -0.89 -9.19
CA GLN A 200 -23.11 -1.65 -10.41
C GLN A 200 -23.46 -0.74 -11.58
N THR A 201 -22.63 -0.73 -12.61
CA THR A 201 -22.83 0.07 -13.81
C THR A 201 -22.19 -0.59 -15.01
N ASP A 202 -22.80 -0.44 -16.18
CA ASP A 202 -22.19 -0.89 -17.44
C ASP A 202 -21.24 0.18 -18.03
N ASN A 203 -21.35 1.44 -17.58
CA ASN A 203 -20.52 2.55 -18.02
C ASN A 203 -19.91 3.32 -16.83
N LYS A 204 -18.74 2.85 -16.38
CA LYS A 204 -18.02 3.48 -15.26
C LYS A 204 -17.64 4.93 -15.52
N THR A 205 -17.36 5.30 -16.77
CA THR A 205 -16.96 6.67 -17.14
C THR A 205 -18.10 7.65 -16.93
N GLN A 206 -19.27 7.31 -17.42
CA GLN A 206 -20.46 8.15 -17.28
C GLN A 206 -20.86 8.30 -15.80
N GLU A 207 -20.83 7.20 -15.06
CA GLU A 207 -21.16 7.20 -13.63
C GLU A 207 -20.13 8.00 -12.80
N LEU A 208 -18.83 7.88 -13.15
CA LEU A 208 -17.76 8.69 -12.56
C LEU A 208 -18.04 10.19 -12.69
N LEU A 209 -18.32 10.66 -13.90
CA LEU A 209 -18.60 12.07 -14.18
C LEU A 209 -19.86 12.54 -13.45
N HIS A 210 -20.91 11.72 -13.43
CA HIS A 210 -22.14 12.00 -12.70
C HIS A 210 -21.88 12.20 -11.19
N ILE A 211 -21.13 11.29 -10.58
CA ILE A 211 -20.79 11.36 -9.15
C ILE A 211 -19.95 12.60 -8.85
N LEU A 212 -18.91 12.87 -9.64
CA LEU A 212 -18.03 14.02 -9.42
C LEU A 212 -18.75 15.36 -9.59
N ARG A 213 -19.75 15.43 -10.45
CA ARG A 213 -20.60 16.62 -10.60
C ARG A 213 -21.55 16.83 -9.42
N LYS A 214 -22.06 15.73 -8.83
CA LYS A 214 -22.97 15.77 -7.67
C LYS A 214 -22.26 16.02 -6.34
N VAL A 215 -21.03 15.51 -6.18
CA VAL A 215 -20.28 15.63 -4.93
C VAL A 215 -19.12 16.61 -5.13
N PRO A 216 -19.30 17.87 -4.75
CA PRO A 216 -18.23 18.88 -4.84
C PRO A 216 -17.11 18.60 -3.83
N GLY A 217 -15.95 19.26 -4.01
CA GLY A 217 -14.81 19.15 -3.13
C GLY A 217 -13.72 18.21 -3.64
N SER A 218 -12.70 18.00 -2.83
CA SER A 218 -11.52 17.22 -3.18
C SER A 218 -11.84 15.74 -3.33
N ALA A 219 -11.24 15.10 -4.35
CA ALA A 219 -11.48 13.69 -4.67
C ALA A 219 -10.20 12.91 -4.95
N ILE A 220 -10.23 11.60 -4.67
CA ILE A 220 -9.22 10.64 -5.08
C ILE A 220 -9.89 9.55 -5.91
N ILE A 221 -9.32 9.21 -7.05
CA ILE A 221 -9.78 8.11 -7.89
C ILE A 221 -8.69 7.06 -7.96
N TYR A 222 -9.00 5.85 -7.52
CA TYR A 222 -8.08 4.73 -7.59
C TYR A 222 -8.29 3.90 -8.84
N VAL A 223 -7.21 3.71 -9.58
CA VAL A 223 -7.10 2.79 -10.71
C VAL A 223 -5.85 1.92 -10.54
N ARG A 224 -5.84 0.74 -11.13
CA ARG A 224 -4.76 -0.21 -10.96
C ARG A 224 -3.57 0.03 -11.89
N ASN A 225 -3.81 0.57 -13.08
CA ASN A 225 -2.82 0.67 -14.14
C ASN A 225 -2.27 2.11 -14.25
N ARG A 226 -0.93 2.25 -14.35
CA ARG A 226 -0.25 3.55 -14.56
C ARG A 226 -0.76 4.29 -15.81
N ARG A 227 -0.98 3.57 -16.90
CA ARG A 227 -1.53 4.14 -18.13
C ARG A 227 -2.94 4.71 -17.92
N ARG A 228 -3.78 3.96 -17.23
CA ARG A 228 -5.17 4.36 -16.96
C ARG A 228 -5.25 5.61 -16.05
N THR A 229 -4.23 5.87 -15.19
CA THR A 229 -4.21 7.14 -14.43
C THR A 229 -4.18 8.34 -15.34
N LYS A 230 -3.39 8.30 -16.43
CA LYS A 230 -3.30 9.38 -17.42
C LYS A 230 -4.59 9.50 -18.22
N GLU A 231 -5.11 8.38 -18.75
CA GLU A 231 -6.33 8.34 -19.58
C GLU A 231 -7.54 8.96 -18.84
N ILE A 232 -7.73 8.59 -17.57
CA ILE A 232 -8.82 9.16 -16.74
C ILE A 232 -8.57 10.62 -16.42
N THR A 233 -7.32 11.02 -16.17
CA THR A 233 -7.00 12.44 -15.93
C THR A 233 -7.30 13.29 -17.15
N GLU A 234 -6.89 12.87 -18.34
CA GLU A 234 -7.18 13.55 -19.61
C GLU A 234 -8.69 13.66 -19.84
N LEU A 235 -9.43 12.59 -19.59
CA LEU A 235 -10.89 12.60 -19.68
C LEU A 235 -11.51 13.65 -18.74
N LEU A 236 -11.07 13.71 -17.48
CA LEU A 236 -11.60 14.67 -16.51
C LEU A 236 -11.28 16.11 -16.88
N VAL A 237 -10.08 16.38 -17.37
CA VAL A 237 -9.67 17.71 -17.83
C VAL A 237 -10.51 18.15 -19.04
N ASN A 238 -10.79 17.24 -19.96
CA ASN A 238 -11.67 17.52 -21.13
C ASN A 238 -13.13 17.78 -20.72
N GLU A 239 -13.53 17.37 -19.51
CA GLU A 239 -14.86 17.61 -18.93
C GLU A 239 -14.85 18.75 -17.91
N ASP A 240 -13.87 19.68 -18.02
CA ASP A 240 -13.68 20.85 -17.16
C ASP A 240 -13.49 20.56 -15.65
N ILE A 241 -13.00 19.34 -15.31
CA ILE A 241 -12.67 18.95 -13.96
C ILE A 241 -11.15 18.98 -13.78
N THR A 242 -10.63 19.88 -12.92
CA THR A 242 -9.20 19.95 -12.65
C THR A 242 -8.70 18.66 -12.02
N ALA A 243 -7.79 17.96 -12.70
CA ALA A 243 -7.28 16.67 -12.30
C ALA A 243 -5.78 16.56 -12.54
N ASP A 244 -5.12 15.74 -11.74
CA ASP A 244 -3.73 15.32 -11.95
C ASP A 244 -3.60 13.82 -11.66
N PHE A 245 -2.49 13.20 -12.04
CA PHE A 245 -2.29 11.76 -11.83
C PHE A 245 -1.04 11.46 -11.02
N TYR A 246 -1.09 10.32 -10.29
CA TYR A 246 -0.01 9.88 -9.41
C TYR A 246 0.21 8.37 -9.50
N HIS A 247 1.46 7.94 -9.71
CA HIS A 247 1.86 6.53 -9.68
C HIS A 247 3.34 6.37 -9.32
N ALA A 248 3.77 5.19 -8.92
CA ALA A 248 5.13 4.90 -8.47
C ALA A 248 6.22 5.25 -9.49
N GLY A 249 5.93 5.11 -10.79
CA GLY A 249 6.89 5.39 -11.87
C GLY A 249 7.12 6.87 -12.23
N LEU A 250 6.59 7.82 -11.44
CA LEU A 250 6.92 9.25 -11.58
C LEU A 250 8.18 9.59 -10.81
N ASP A 251 8.95 10.56 -11.30
CA ASP A 251 10.07 11.13 -10.56
C ASP A 251 9.62 11.77 -9.24
N ASN A 252 10.45 11.70 -8.21
CA ASN A 252 10.08 12.18 -6.88
C ASN A 252 9.71 13.67 -6.87
N ALA A 253 10.42 14.52 -7.62
CA ALA A 253 10.10 15.94 -7.74
C ALA A 253 8.71 16.18 -8.36
N VAL A 254 8.33 15.37 -9.34
CA VAL A 254 7.01 15.42 -9.99
C VAL A 254 5.92 14.94 -9.02
N LYS A 255 6.20 13.86 -8.27
CA LYS A 255 5.29 13.37 -7.22
C LYS A 255 4.99 14.44 -6.19
N ASP A 256 6.04 15.09 -5.65
CA ASP A 256 5.92 16.15 -4.65
C ASP A 256 5.15 17.36 -5.19
N LEU A 257 5.41 17.78 -6.44
CA LEU A 257 4.71 18.89 -7.07
C LEU A 257 3.21 18.62 -7.20
N ARG A 258 2.84 17.45 -7.75
CA ARG A 258 1.44 17.08 -7.97
C ARG A 258 0.68 16.91 -6.67
N GLN A 259 1.32 16.29 -5.67
CA GLN A 259 0.74 16.16 -4.34
C GLN A 259 0.47 17.54 -3.71
N LYS A 260 1.41 18.48 -3.80
CA LYS A 260 1.24 19.85 -3.28
C LYS A 260 0.10 20.59 -3.97
N ARG A 261 0.01 20.51 -5.30
CA ARG A 261 -1.07 21.14 -6.07
C ARG A 261 -2.46 20.60 -5.67
N TRP A 262 -2.55 19.30 -5.42
CA TRP A 262 -3.79 18.70 -4.93
C TRP A 262 -4.08 19.06 -3.47
N GLN A 263 -3.07 19.10 -2.60
CA GLN A 263 -3.21 19.51 -1.20
C GLN A 263 -3.65 20.98 -1.07
N SER A 264 -3.12 21.87 -1.91
CA SER A 264 -3.49 23.29 -1.92
C SER A 264 -4.89 23.56 -2.52
N GLY A 265 -5.50 22.56 -3.18
CA GLY A 265 -6.79 22.72 -3.87
C GLY A 265 -6.69 23.30 -5.28
N GLU A 266 -5.48 23.55 -5.81
CA GLU A 266 -5.27 23.95 -7.22
C GLU A 266 -5.79 22.85 -8.17
N VAL A 267 -5.64 21.61 -7.79
CA VAL A 267 -6.19 20.44 -8.47
C VAL A 267 -7.22 19.78 -7.57
N ARG A 268 -8.43 19.60 -8.08
CA ARG A 268 -9.54 18.99 -7.36
C ARG A 268 -9.43 17.49 -7.21
N VAL A 269 -9.06 16.80 -8.30
CA VAL A 269 -9.09 15.33 -8.39
C VAL A 269 -7.69 14.78 -8.57
N MET A 270 -7.31 13.81 -7.73
CA MET A 270 -6.10 13.01 -7.91
C MET A 270 -6.46 11.62 -8.43
N VAL A 271 -6.03 11.29 -9.65
CA VAL A 271 -6.19 9.94 -10.22
C VAL A 271 -4.92 9.14 -9.95
N ALA A 272 -5.02 8.05 -9.21
CA ALA A 272 -3.84 7.40 -8.70
C ALA A 272 -3.91 5.87 -8.70
N THR A 273 -2.73 5.24 -8.69
CA THR A 273 -2.59 3.87 -8.23
C THR A 273 -2.46 3.84 -6.70
N ASN A 274 -2.38 2.64 -6.10
CA ASN A 274 -2.11 2.44 -4.67
C ASN A 274 -0.83 3.15 -4.16
N ALA A 275 0.06 3.59 -5.07
CA ALA A 275 1.23 4.41 -4.73
C ALA A 275 0.86 5.78 -4.12
N PHE A 276 -0.33 6.31 -4.43
CA PHE A 276 -0.89 7.49 -3.77
C PHE A 276 -1.64 7.03 -2.53
N GLY A 277 -0.87 6.73 -1.51
CA GLY A 277 -1.40 5.97 -0.38
C GLY A 277 -0.93 6.51 0.96
N MET A 278 -0.16 5.69 1.66
CA MET A 278 0.33 5.97 3.01
C MET A 278 1.01 7.35 3.08
N GLY A 279 0.78 8.10 4.16
CA GLY A 279 1.39 9.41 4.38
C GLY A 279 0.65 10.61 3.77
N ILE A 280 -0.45 10.40 3.04
CA ILE A 280 -1.26 11.51 2.53
C ILE A 280 -2.22 11.96 3.62
N ASP A 281 -2.08 13.22 4.02
CA ASP A 281 -2.94 13.86 5.01
C ASP A 281 -3.58 15.13 4.42
N LYS A 282 -4.79 14.96 3.87
CA LYS A 282 -5.68 16.04 3.46
C LYS A 282 -7.03 15.77 4.12
N PRO A 283 -7.49 16.63 5.05
CA PRO A 283 -8.68 16.35 5.87
C PRO A 283 -9.98 16.42 5.08
N ASP A 284 -10.07 17.30 4.10
CA ASP A 284 -11.28 17.70 3.36
C ASP A 284 -11.54 16.89 2.08
N VAL A 285 -11.08 15.65 1.99
CA VAL A 285 -11.41 14.77 0.88
C VAL A 285 -12.87 14.34 0.99
N ARG A 286 -13.70 14.73 0.03
CA ARG A 286 -15.15 14.44 0.04
C ARG A 286 -15.49 13.08 -0.56
N ILE A 287 -14.67 12.59 -1.48
CA ILE A 287 -14.93 11.31 -2.13
C ILE A 287 -13.65 10.56 -2.46
N VAL A 288 -13.64 9.27 -2.17
CA VAL A 288 -12.69 8.29 -2.68
C VAL A 288 -13.44 7.32 -3.56
N LEU A 289 -13.01 7.20 -4.83
CA LEU A 289 -13.69 6.40 -5.82
C LEU A 289 -12.76 5.33 -6.39
N HIS A 290 -13.21 4.09 -6.45
CA HIS A 290 -12.49 2.98 -7.03
C HIS A 290 -13.10 2.59 -8.38
N LEU A 291 -12.35 2.79 -9.45
CA LEU A 291 -12.71 2.31 -10.81
C LEU A 291 -12.29 0.87 -11.04
N ASP A 292 -11.28 0.40 -10.32
CA ASP A 292 -10.82 -0.97 -10.31
C ASP A 292 -10.92 -1.52 -8.88
N LEU A 293 -11.40 -2.76 -8.73
CA LEU A 293 -11.52 -3.38 -7.42
C LEU A 293 -10.13 -3.58 -6.78
N PRO A 294 -9.95 -3.20 -5.52
CA PRO A 294 -8.77 -3.58 -4.74
C PRO A 294 -8.63 -5.10 -4.58
N ASP A 295 -7.44 -5.58 -4.25
CA ASP A 295 -7.19 -7.01 -4.07
C ASP A 295 -7.62 -7.52 -2.68
N SER A 296 -7.98 -6.61 -1.78
CA SER A 296 -8.39 -6.96 -0.43
C SER A 296 -9.24 -5.86 0.22
N LEU A 297 -10.00 -6.24 1.24
CA LEU A 297 -10.78 -5.29 2.04
C LEU A 297 -9.89 -4.38 2.90
N GLU A 298 -8.69 -4.84 3.29
CA GLU A 298 -7.71 -4.03 4.01
C GLU A 298 -7.22 -2.86 3.15
N ALA A 299 -6.83 -3.15 1.90
CA ALA A 299 -6.42 -2.12 0.95
C ALA A 299 -7.57 -1.14 0.68
N TYR A 300 -8.77 -1.66 0.43
CA TYR A 300 -9.96 -0.84 0.25
C TYR A 300 -10.23 0.06 1.46
N PHE A 301 -10.22 -0.48 2.66
CA PHE A 301 -10.49 0.26 3.90
C PHE A 301 -9.46 1.36 4.13
N GLN A 302 -8.19 1.08 3.88
CA GLN A 302 -7.10 2.05 4.00
C GLN A 302 -7.23 3.19 2.98
N GLU A 303 -7.58 2.87 1.73
CA GLU A 303 -7.77 3.85 0.65
C GLU A 303 -9.04 4.67 0.87
N ALA A 304 -10.17 4.03 1.16
CA ALA A 304 -11.46 4.66 1.47
C ALA A 304 -11.38 5.57 2.71
N GLY A 305 -10.61 5.15 3.73
CA GLY A 305 -10.41 5.89 4.98
C GLY A 305 -9.72 7.25 4.83
N ARG A 306 -9.27 7.62 3.62
CA ARG A 306 -8.74 8.96 3.32
C ARG A 306 -9.82 10.02 3.22
N ALA A 307 -11.06 9.61 2.95
CA ALA A 307 -12.19 10.53 2.88
C ALA A 307 -12.67 10.93 4.28
N GLY A 308 -13.08 12.20 4.43
CA GLY A 308 -13.75 12.73 5.61
C GLY A 308 -12.93 12.68 6.90
N ARG A 309 -11.64 12.97 6.86
CA ARG A 309 -10.80 13.03 8.08
C ARG A 309 -11.12 14.23 8.98
N ASP A 310 -11.75 15.23 8.44
CA ASP A 310 -12.26 16.40 9.14
C ASP A 310 -13.56 16.14 9.94
N GLY A 311 -14.13 14.93 9.83
CA GLY A 311 -15.41 14.56 10.46
C GLY A 311 -16.64 14.90 9.62
N GLU A 312 -16.49 15.65 8.54
CA GLU A 312 -17.58 16.00 7.64
C GLU A 312 -17.96 14.81 6.74
N LYS A 313 -19.21 14.82 6.27
CA LYS A 313 -19.75 13.75 5.43
C LYS A 313 -18.91 13.54 4.19
N ALA A 314 -18.55 12.28 3.95
CA ALA A 314 -17.74 11.85 2.82
C ALA A 314 -18.22 10.51 2.27
N TYR A 315 -17.74 10.16 1.08
CA TYR A 315 -18.18 8.98 0.35
C TYR A 315 -16.99 8.12 -0.09
N ALA A 316 -17.13 6.82 0.07
CA ALA A 316 -16.22 5.83 -0.52
C ALA A 316 -17.03 5.00 -1.52
N VAL A 317 -16.77 5.19 -2.80
CA VAL A 317 -17.58 4.60 -3.87
C VAL A 317 -16.77 3.58 -4.66
N ILE A 318 -17.29 2.38 -4.84
CA ILE A 318 -16.79 1.38 -5.77
C ILE A 318 -17.71 1.36 -6.99
N LEU A 319 -17.15 1.56 -8.18
CA LEU A 319 -17.86 1.31 -9.44
C LEU A 319 -17.53 -0.10 -9.94
N TYR A 320 -18.55 -0.92 -10.01
CA TYR A 320 -18.45 -2.34 -10.28
C TYR A 320 -19.16 -2.72 -11.58
N THR A 321 -18.52 -3.57 -12.39
CA THR A 321 -19.11 -4.22 -13.56
C THR A 321 -19.05 -5.73 -13.40
N LYS A 322 -19.90 -6.48 -14.10
CA LYS A 322 -19.86 -7.96 -14.06
C LYS A 322 -18.51 -8.53 -14.50
N THR A 323 -17.79 -7.83 -15.38
CA THR A 323 -16.46 -8.24 -15.86
C THR A 323 -15.35 -8.07 -14.81
N ASP A 324 -15.55 -7.22 -13.80
CA ASP A 324 -14.57 -7.04 -12.72
C ASP A 324 -14.37 -8.32 -11.91
N ARG A 325 -15.40 -9.13 -11.77
CA ARG A 325 -15.32 -10.44 -11.11
C ARG A 325 -14.36 -11.38 -11.83
N THR A 326 -14.50 -11.52 -13.13
CA THR A 326 -13.59 -12.33 -13.95
C THR A 326 -12.15 -11.82 -13.85
N THR A 327 -11.99 -10.49 -13.81
CA THR A 327 -10.69 -9.84 -13.65
C THR A 327 -10.07 -10.15 -12.29
N LEU A 328 -10.84 -10.16 -11.20
CA LEU A 328 -10.36 -10.55 -9.86
C LEU A 328 -9.84 -12.00 -9.83
N HIS A 329 -10.60 -12.94 -10.38
CA HIS A 329 -10.17 -14.34 -10.45
C HIS A 329 -8.91 -14.53 -11.30
N ARG A 330 -8.81 -13.82 -12.44
CA ARG A 330 -7.62 -13.85 -13.26
C ARG A 330 -6.37 -13.36 -12.49
N ARG A 331 -6.52 -12.38 -11.61
CA ARG A 331 -5.40 -11.89 -10.78
C ARG A 331 -4.81 -12.97 -9.88
N VAL A 332 -5.61 -13.91 -9.39
CA VAL A 332 -5.11 -15.05 -8.61
C VAL A 332 -4.15 -15.89 -9.46
N VAL A 333 -4.57 -16.22 -10.67
CA VAL A 333 -3.76 -17.01 -11.61
C VAL A 333 -2.50 -16.26 -12.04
N ASP A 334 -2.62 -14.97 -12.32
CA ASP A 334 -1.50 -14.12 -12.74
C ASP A 334 -0.48 -13.91 -11.60
N THR A 335 -0.94 -13.84 -10.33
CA THR A 335 -0.06 -13.63 -9.15
C THR A 335 0.55 -14.94 -8.66
N PHE A 336 -0.17 -16.04 -8.78
CA PHE A 336 0.25 -17.39 -8.40
C PHE A 336 0.10 -18.34 -9.58
N PRO A 337 0.94 -18.21 -10.62
CA PRO A 337 0.97 -19.17 -11.72
C PRO A 337 1.33 -20.56 -11.18
N ASP A 338 0.93 -21.61 -11.89
CA ASP A 338 1.17 -22.99 -11.46
C ASP A 338 2.66 -23.26 -11.24
N LYS A 339 2.99 -24.16 -10.31
CA LYS A 339 4.39 -24.48 -9.98
C LYS A 339 5.18 -24.93 -11.20
N GLU A 340 4.57 -25.70 -12.09
CA GLU A 340 5.18 -26.10 -13.35
C GLU A 340 5.58 -24.90 -14.21
N TYR A 341 4.70 -23.89 -14.30
CA TYR A 341 5.01 -22.64 -14.99
C TYR A 341 6.21 -21.91 -14.35
N ILE A 342 6.25 -21.84 -13.01
CA ILE A 342 7.35 -21.19 -12.28
C ILE A 342 8.68 -21.92 -12.54
N LEU A 343 8.66 -23.24 -12.51
CA LEU A 343 9.84 -24.06 -12.80
C LEU A 343 10.30 -23.90 -14.26
N ASN A 344 9.37 -23.83 -15.20
CA ASN A 344 9.67 -23.57 -16.60
C ASN A 344 10.27 -22.16 -16.81
N VAL A 345 9.79 -21.13 -16.11
CA VAL A 345 10.40 -19.80 -16.12
C VAL A 345 11.82 -19.86 -15.57
N TYR A 346 12.06 -20.57 -14.45
CA TYR A 346 13.40 -20.77 -13.90
C TYR A 346 14.33 -21.45 -14.91
N GLU A 347 13.90 -22.51 -15.59
CA GLU A 347 14.69 -23.23 -16.59
C GLU A 347 15.00 -22.35 -17.82
N HIS A 348 13.99 -21.63 -18.32
CA HIS A 348 14.16 -20.74 -19.45
C HIS A 348 15.07 -19.54 -19.15
N LEU A 349 15.16 -19.09 -17.90
CA LEU A 349 16.16 -18.11 -17.48
C LEU A 349 17.58 -18.66 -17.64
N GLN A 350 17.82 -19.95 -17.30
CA GLN A 350 19.10 -20.58 -17.48
C GLN A 350 19.50 -20.67 -18.96
N TYR A 351 18.51 -20.98 -19.83
CA TYR A 351 18.73 -20.97 -21.27
C TYR A 351 18.93 -19.57 -21.83
N TYR A 352 18.21 -18.58 -21.30
CA TYR A 352 18.34 -17.19 -21.72
C TYR A 352 19.75 -16.67 -21.52
N TYR A 353 20.37 -17.01 -20.38
CA TYR A 353 21.71 -16.59 -20.01
C TYR A 353 22.79 -17.62 -20.36
N GLN A 354 22.46 -18.74 -21.02
CA GLN A 354 23.36 -19.80 -21.41
C GLN A 354 24.22 -20.31 -20.22
N MET A 355 23.58 -20.52 -19.08
CA MET A 355 24.23 -20.90 -17.83
C MET A 355 24.41 -22.42 -17.77
N ALA A 356 25.60 -22.91 -17.45
CA ALA A 356 25.87 -24.34 -17.27
C ALA A 356 25.39 -24.85 -15.89
N MET A 357 25.21 -26.18 -15.77
CA MET A 357 24.89 -26.80 -14.48
C MET A 357 26.03 -26.55 -13.47
N GLY A 358 25.67 -26.21 -12.23
CA GLY A 358 26.63 -25.89 -11.17
C GLY A 358 27.18 -24.46 -11.24
N ASP A 359 26.87 -23.71 -12.31
CA ASP A 359 27.26 -22.31 -12.44
C ASP A 359 26.16 -21.38 -11.90
N GLY A 360 26.48 -20.10 -11.81
CA GLY A 360 25.52 -19.03 -11.60
C GLY A 360 25.53 -18.41 -10.22
N PHE A 361 26.07 -19.04 -9.19
CA PHE A 361 26.13 -18.45 -7.85
C PHE A 361 26.73 -17.04 -7.85
N GLN A 362 26.02 -16.07 -7.30
CA GLN A 362 26.35 -14.64 -7.28
C GLN A 362 26.50 -13.99 -8.67
N CYS A 363 26.01 -14.64 -9.73
CA CYS A 363 26.07 -14.10 -11.06
C CYS A 363 24.96 -13.05 -11.25
N VAL A 364 25.35 -11.83 -11.63
CA VAL A 364 24.44 -10.73 -11.92
C VAL A 364 24.18 -10.63 -13.40
N ARG A 365 22.92 -10.54 -13.80
CA ARG A 365 22.50 -10.43 -15.20
C ARG A 365 21.46 -9.34 -15.36
N GLU A 366 21.64 -8.46 -16.36
CA GLU A 366 20.56 -7.56 -16.76
C GLU A 366 19.39 -8.37 -17.31
N PHE A 367 18.17 -7.97 -16.95
CA PHE A 367 16.97 -8.68 -17.34
C PHE A 367 16.01 -7.76 -18.10
N ASN A 368 15.66 -8.15 -19.30
CA ASN A 368 14.62 -7.51 -20.08
C ASN A 368 13.38 -8.40 -20.12
N LEU A 369 12.39 -8.07 -19.30
CA LEU A 369 11.15 -8.85 -19.18
C LEU A 369 10.42 -8.99 -20.53
N GLU A 370 10.35 -7.92 -21.33
CA GLU A 370 9.63 -7.94 -22.61
C GLU A 370 10.35 -8.84 -23.64
N GLU A 371 11.68 -8.75 -23.70
CA GLU A 371 12.50 -9.57 -24.57
C GLU A 371 12.42 -11.04 -24.19
N PHE A 372 12.54 -11.35 -22.89
CA PHE A 372 12.38 -12.71 -22.37
C PHE A 372 11.01 -13.28 -22.71
N CYS A 373 9.94 -12.53 -22.45
CA CYS A 373 8.57 -12.96 -22.76
C CYS A 373 8.38 -13.20 -24.25
N ARG A 374 8.94 -12.36 -25.11
CA ARG A 374 8.87 -12.53 -26.58
C ARG A 374 9.60 -13.80 -27.04
N LYS A 375 10.80 -14.04 -26.49
CA LYS A 375 11.63 -15.19 -26.84
C LYS A 375 10.98 -16.52 -26.48
N PHE A 376 10.38 -16.61 -25.30
CA PHE A 376 9.79 -17.85 -24.77
C PHE A 376 8.25 -17.90 -24.85
N LYS A 377 7.62 -16.92 -25.50
CA LYS A 377 6.16 -16.81 -25.71
C LYS A 377 5.37 -16.78 -24.37
N TYR A 378 5.87 -16.03 -23.42
CA TYR A 378 5.23 -15.79 -22.13
C TYR A 378 4.47 -14.47 -22.07
N PHE A 379 3.57 -14.35 -21.10
CA PHE A 379 2.96 -13.08 -20.71
C PHE A 379 3.76 -12.42 -19.58
N PRO A 380 3.96 -11.07 -19.60
CA PRO A 380 4.82 -10.38 -18.65
C PRO A 380 4.40 -10.52 -17.19
N VAL A 381 3.10 -10.44 -16.87
CA VAL A 381 2.61 -10.45 -15.48
C VAL A 381 2.87 -11.78 -14.78
N PRO A 382 2.53 -12.96 -15.34
CA PRO A 382 2.85 -14.24 -14.72
C PRO A 382 4.36 -14.49 -14.59
N VAL A 383 5.20 -14.01 -15.54
CA VAL A 383 6.66 -14.13 -15.44
C VAL A 383 7.19 -13.28 -14.28
N ASP A 384 6.76 -12.04 -14.15
CA ASP A 384 7.13 -11.15 -13.04
C ASP A 384 6.76 -11.79 -11.69
N SER A 385 5.56 -12.38 -11.59
CA SER A 385 5.11 -13.12 -10.41
C SER A 385 5.96 -14.36 -10.13
N ALA A 386 6.31 -15.13 -11.15
CA ALA A 386 7.19 -16.30 -11.02
C ALA A 386 8.57 -15.91 -10.50
N LEU A 387 9.16 -14.82 -11.02
CA LEU A 387 10.44 -14.29 -10.56
C LEU A 387 10.39 -13.85 -9.09
N LYS A 388 9.31 -13.20 -8.67
CA LYS A 388 9.08 -12.80 -7.26
C LYS A 388 8.95 -14.03 -6.35
N ILE A 389 8.27 -15.09 -6.79
CA ILE A 389 8.15 -16.35 -6.04
C ILE A 389 9.51 -17.04 -5.94
N LEU A 390 10.30 -17.12 -7.02
CA LEU A 390 11.65 -17.67 -7.03
C LEU A 390 12.60 -16.89 -6.11
N THR A 391 12.45 -15.55 -6.06
CA THR A 391 13.20 -14.69 -5.13
C THR A 391 12.89 -15.06 -3.68
N GLN A 392 11.60 -15.22 -3.35
CA GLN A 392 11.19 -15.59 -1.99
C GLN A 392 11.57 -17.03 -1.62
N ALA A 393 11.67 -17.92 -2.60
CA ALA A 393 12.17 -19.28 -2.43
C ALA A 393 13.71 -19.33 -2.32
N GLY A 394 14.41 -18.20 -2.52
CA GLY A 394 15.86 -18.08 -2.35
C GLY A 394 16.67 -18.68 -3.50
N TYR A 395 16.16 -18.68 -4.73
CA TYR A 395 16.89 -19.13 -5.93
C TYR A 395 17.55 -17.99 -6.68
N LEU A 396 16.96 -16.82 -6.61
CA LEU A 396 17.47 -15.61 -7.25
C LEU A 396 17.02 -14.37 -6.47
N GLU A 397 17.64 -13.24 -6.72
CA GLU A 397 17.18 -11.92 -6.33
C GLU A 397 16.76 -11.19 -7.61
N TYR A 398 15.50 -10.80 -7.70
CA TYR A 398 14.94 -10.06 -8.81
C TYR A 398 14.54 -8.67 -8.35
N THR A 399 15.07 -7.65 -9.01
CA THR A 399 14.69 -6.27 -8.75
C THR A 399 14.01 -5.68 -9.98
N ASP A 400 12.81 -5.16 -9.78
CA ASP A 400 12.04 -4.41 -10.77
C ASP A 400 12.22 -2.89 -10.61
N GLU A 401 12.99 -2.45 -9.61
CA GLU A 401 13.23 -1.04 -9.33
C GLU A 401 14.12 -0.38 -10.39
N GLN A 402 13.60 0.67 -10.99
CA GLN A 402 14.23 1.41 -12.08
C GLN A 402 15.30 2.44 -11.64
N ASP A 403 15.66 2.51 -10.36
CA ASP A 403 16.56 3.56 -9.83
C ASP A 403 17.47 3.04 -8.71
N ASN A 404 18.17 1.93 -9.01
CA ASN A 404 19.13 1.35 -8.07
C ASN A 404 20.50 2.05 -8.19
N ALA A 405 21.03 2.56 -7.07
CA ALA A 405 22.39 3.05 -7.00
C ALA A 405 23.38 1.94 -7.37
N SER A 406 24.49 2.29 -8.02
CA SER A 406 25.55 1.34 -8.36
C SER A 406 26.03 0.58 -7.13
N ARG A 407 26.34 -0.70 -7.29
CA ARG A 407 26.83 -1.56 -6.21
C ARG A 407 28.09 -2.30 -6.65
N ILE A 408 28.94 -2.60 -5.68
CA ILE A 408 30.19 -3.37 -5.91
C ILE A 408 30.42 -4.37 -4.78
N LEU A 409 30.86 -5.58 -5.16
CA LEU A 409 31.34 -6.63 -4.27
C LEU A 409 32.69 -7.11 -4.78
N PHE A 410 33.69 -7.25 -3.91
CA PHE A 410 34.96 -7.88 -4.27
C PHE A 410 34.82 -9.41 -4.21
N THR A 411 35.05 -10.06 -5.34
CA THR A 411 34.98 -11.53 -5.47
C THR A 411 36.30 -12.23 -5.12
N ILE A 412 37.38 -11.46 -5.05
CA ILE A 412 38.71 -11.93 -4.58
C ILE A 412 38.89 -11.64 -3.08
N ARG A 413 39.78 -12.37 -2.43
CA ARG A 413 40.15 -12.12 -1.03
C ARG A 413 41.05 -10.88 -0.91
N ARG A 414 41.07 -10.30 0.29
CA ARG A 414 41.82 -9.08 0.57
C ARG A 414 43.33 -9.24 0.37
N ASP A 415 43.85 -10.43 0.59
CA ASP A 415 45.26 -10.82 0.37
C ASP A 415 45.61 -10.98 -1.11
N GLU A 416 44.64 -11.14 -2.00
CA GLU A 416 44.81 -11.24 -3.45
C GLU A 416 44.79 -9.87 -4.19
N LEU A 417 44.68 -8.78 -3.46
CA LEU A 417 44.68 -7.41 -4.04
C LEU A 417 45.95 -7.08 -4.84
N TYR A 418 47.07 -7.81 -4.65
CA TYR A 418 48.28 -7.66 -5.44
C TYR A 418 48.05 -7.90 -6.95
N LYS A 419 47.05 -8.70 -7.32
CA LYS A 419 46.67 -8.97 -8.73
C LYS A 419 46.23 -7.69 -9.47
N LEU A 420 45.94 -6.63 -8.75
CA LEU A 420 45.49 -5.33 -9.29
C LEU A 420 46.65 -4.53 -9.89
N ARG A 421 47.90 -4.76 -9.44
CA ARG A 421 49.09 -4.07 -9.97
C ARG A 421 49.29 -4.28 -11.46
N GLU A 422 48.77 -5.39 -12.01
CA GLU A 422 48.81 -5.73 -13.43
C GLU A 422 47.75 -4.96 -14.28
N MET A 423 46.86 -4.19 -13.66
CA MET A 423 45.70 -3.59 -14.31
C MET A 423 45.89 -2.12 -14.70
N GLY A 424 47.04 -1.52 -14.38
CA GLY A 424 47.32 -0.11 -14.63
C GLY A 424 46.99 0.80 -13.43
N THR A 425 47.67 1.97 -13.44
CA THR A 425 47.65 2.91 -12.32
C THR A 425 46.25 3.50 -12.02
N GLU A 426 45.42 3.69 -13.04
CA GLU A 426 44.05 4.22 -12.90
C GLU A 426 43.12 3.22 -12.19
N ALA A 427 43.22 1.93 -12.56
CA ALA A 427 42.40 0.90 -11.93
C ALA A 427 42.80 0.68 -10.45
N GLU A 428 44.10 0.70 -10.16
CA GLU A 428 44.63 0.59 -8.80
C GLU A 428 44.16 1.79 -7.94
N ALA A 429 44.28 3.01 -8.47
CA ALA A 429 43.81 4.23 -7.78
C ALA A 429 42.32 4.20 -7.51
N LEU A 430 41.50 3.77 -8.48
CA LEU A 430 40.06 3.63 -8.32
C LEU A 430 39.70 2.63 -7.23
N ILE A 431 40.32 1.46 -7.23
CA ILE A 431 40.08 0.41 -6.23
C ILE A 431 40.49 0.88 -4.84
N GLN A 432 41.66 1.51 -4.71
CA GLN A 432 42.07 2.08 -3.43
C GLN A 432 41.10 3.14 -2.92
N MET A 433 40.56 3.97 -3.82
CA MET A 433 39.54 4.94 -3.46
C MET A 433 38.24 4.26 -3.02
N ILE A 434 37.79 3.20 -3.70
CA ILE A 434 36.62 2.40 -3.31
C ILE A 434 36.81 1.81 -1.91
N LEU A 435 37.96 1.16 -1.66
CA LEU A 435 38.26 0.56 -0.35
C LEU A 435 38.34 1.56 0.80
N ARG A 436 38.77 2.80 0.52
CA ARG A 436 38.77 3.91 1.50
C ARG A 436 37.40 4.54 1.71
N SER A 437 36.56 4.53 0.67
CA SER A 437 35.27 5.22 0.69
C SER A 437 34.11 4.35 1.14
N TYR A 438 34.21 3.03 0.92
CA TYR A 438 33.11 2.09 1.15
C TYR A 438 33.59 0.90 1.97
N THR A 439 32.83 0.52 3.00
CA THR A 439 33.16 -0.64 3.87
C THR A 439 32.24 -1.80 3.56
N GLY A 440 32.68 -3.02 3.89
CA GLY A 440 31.90 -4.23 3.68
C GLY A 440 31.98 -4.80 2.26
N VAL A 441 32.73 -4.18 1.38
CA VAL A 441 32.85 -4.53 -0.06
C VAL A 441 33.39 -5.95 -0.34
N PHE A 442 33.91 -6.65 0.67
CA PHE A 442 34.37 -8.06 0.57
C PHE A 442 33.35 -9.06 1.12
N THR A 443 32.32 -8.59 1.82
CA THR A 443 31.36 -9.46 2.50
C THR A 443 29.95 -9.35 1.90
N ASP A 444 29.62 -8.17 1.35
CA ASP A 444 28.33 -7.90 0.72
C ASP A 444 28.45 -6.75 -0.29
N TYR A 445 27.43 -6.59 -1.12
CA TYR A 445 27.35 -5.47 -2.06
C TYR A 445 27.31 -4.12 -1.34
N ALA A 446 28.31 -3.28 -1.56
CA ALA A 446 28.32 -1.91 -1.12
C ALA A 446 27.80 -0.96 -2.21
N TYR A 447 26.89 -0.07 -1.83
CA TYR A 447 26.42 0.99 -2.74
C TYR A 447 27.54 2.00 -2.99
N ILE A 448 27.83 2.27 -4.26
CA ILE A 448 28.84 3.24 -4.69
C ILE A 448 28.21 4.33 -5.54
N SER A 449 28.90 5.47 -5.63
CA SER A 449 28.52 6.59 -6.51
C SER A 449 29.68 6.93 -7.42
N GLU A 450 29.53 6.67 -8.72
CA GLU A 450 30.53 7.01 -9.74
C GLU A 450 30.78 8.53 -9.78
N ALA A 451 29.78 9.35 -9.46
CA ALA A 451 29.96 10.79 -9.35
C ALA A 451 30.92 11.17 -8.23
N THR A 452 30.75 10.54 -7.05
CA THR A 452 31.66 10.76 -5.92
C THR A 452 33.07 10.23 -6.20
N LEU A 453 33.16 9.08 -6.81
CA LEU A 453 34.43 8.48 -7.23
C LEU A 453 35.14 9.34 -8.28
N SER A 454 34.39 9.90 -9.24
CA SER A 454 34.90 10.80 -10.27
C SER A 454 35.56 12.04 -9.66
N VAL A 455 34.89 12.69 -8.72
CA VAL A 455 35.44 13.88 -8.01
C VAL A 455 36.70 13.51 -7.22
N ARG A 456 36.77 12.32 -6.61
CA ARG A 456 37.88 11.92 -5.75
C ARG A 456 39.10 11.37 -6.49
N THR A 457 38.88 10.73 -7.65
CA THR A 457 39.96 10.10 -8.46
C THR A 457 40.42 10.98 -9.61
N GLY A 458 39.62 11.99 -10.02
CA GLY A 458 39.84 12.77 -11.21
C GLY A 458 39.49 12.06 -12.53
N LEU A 459 39.00 10.81 -12.47
CA LEU A 459 38.55 10.05 -13.62
C LEU A 459 37.14 10.47 -14.03
N THR A 460 36.83 10.40 -15.33
CA THR A 460 35.46 10.59 -15.79
C THR A 460 34.58 9.42 -15.38
N ARG A 461 33.25 9.63 -15.28
CA ARG A 461 32.29 8.56 -14.97
C ARG A 461 32.36 7.40 -15.97
N GLU A 462 32.62 7.70 -17.24
CA GLU A 462 32.76 6.71 -18.29
C GLU A 462 34.05 5.86 -18.10
N GLN A 463 35.17 6.47 -17.74
CA GLN A 463 36.40 5.74 -17.39
C GLN A 463 36.18 4.84 -16.18
N ILE A 464 35.54 5.33 -15.12
CA ILE A 464 35.19 4.52 -13.93
C ILE A 464 34.32 3.32 -14.32
N TYR A 465 33.27 3.55 -15.10
CA TYR A 465 32.40 2.48 -15.60
C TYR A 465 33.18 1.42 -16.37
N ASN A 466 34.02 1.82 -17.32
CA ASN A 466 34.80 0.91 -18.15
C ASN A 466 35.82 0.10 -17.34
N ILE A 467 36.46 0.74 -16.34
CA ILE A 467 37.39 0.05 -15.43
C ILE A 467 36.61 -0.99 -14.59
N LEU A 468 35.50 -0.62 -13.98
CA LEU A 468 34.70 -1.52 -13.14
C LEU A 468 34.13 -2.71 -13.95
N VAL A 469 33.65 -2.47 -15.17
CA VAL A 469 33.20 -3.52 -16.09
C VAL A 469 34.36 -4.45 -16.46
N THR A 470 35.59 -3.93 -16.67
CA THR A 470 36.78 -4.74 -16.97
C THR A 470 37.19 -5.61 -15.78
N LEU A 471 37.12 -5.04 -14.58
CA LEU A 471 37.38 -5.76 -13.32
C LEU A 471 36.37 -6.89 -13.09
N THR A 472 35.09 -6.64 -13.43
CA THR A 472 34.01 -7.66 -13.36
C THR A 472 34.29 -8.81 -14.33
N LYS A 473 34.67 -8.52 -15.58
CA LYS A 473 35.05 -9.55 -16.56
C LYS A 473 36.22 -10.40 -16.11
N ARG A 474 37.13 -9.85 -15.32
CA ARG A 474 38.28 -10.57 -14.74
C ARG A 474 37.96 -11.23 -13.40
N ARG A 475 36.70 -11.20 -12.94
CA ARG A 475 36.26 -11.77 -11.67
C ARG A 475 37.02 -11.24 -10.45
N ILE A 476 37.38 -9.96 -10.47
CA ILE A 476 38.03 -9.27 -9.34
C ILE A 476 36.98 -8.61 -8.47
N VAL A 477 36.00 -7.99 -9.13
CA VAL A 477 34.82 -7.41 -8.48
C VAL A 477 33.56 -7.87 -9.21
N ASP A 478 32.45 -7.78 -8.55
CA ASP A 478 31.12 -7.84 -9.16
C ASP A 478 30.50 -6.45 -9.07
N TYR A 479 30.43 -5.77 -10.22
CA TYR A 479 29.96 -4.39 -10.30
C TYR A 479 28.61 -4.33 -10.99
N ILE A 480 27.63 -3.79 -10.29
CA ILE A 480 26.29 -3.53 -10.80
C ILE A 480 26.15 -2.02 -10.99
N PRO A 481 26.20 -1.53 -12.25
CA PRO A 481 26.10 -0.10 -12.53
C PRO A 481 24.70 0.44 -12.21
N HIS A 482 24.61 1.73 -11.90
CA HIS A 482 23.35 2.46 -11.86
C HIS A 482 22.70 2.40 -13.25
N LYS A 483 21.70 1.58 -13.40
CA LYS A 483 20.91 1.46 -14.63
C LYS A 483 19.42 1.41 -14.30
N LYS A 484 18.62 1.94 -15.22
CA LYS A 484 17.17 1.87 -15.18
C LYS A 484 16.61 0.52 -15.67
N THR A 485 17.44 -0.52 -15.73
CA THR A 485 17.02 -1.86 -16.18
C THR A 485 16.97 -2.82 -14.98
N PRO A 486 15.91 -3.63 -14.87
CA PRO A 486 15.84 -4.73 -13.91
C PRO A 486 17.05 -5.67 -14.05
N TYR A 487 17.43 -6.31 -12.95
CA TYR A 487 18.47 -7.33 -12.97
C TYR A 487 18.08 -8.54 -12.12
N ILE A 488 18.76 -9.66 -12.42
CA ILE A 488 18.65 -10.92 -11.67
C ILE A 488 20.03 -11.26 -11.11
N ILE A 489 20.09 -11.53 -9.81
CA ILE A 489 21.26 -12.12 -9.15
C ILE A 489 20.89 -13.55 -8.77
N TYR A 490 21.70 -14.51 -9.17
CA TYR A 490 21.51 -15.88 -8.75
C TYR A 490 22.10 -16.10 -7.36
N THR A 491 21.25 -16.46 -6.41
CA THR A 491 21.64 -16.73 -5.02
C THR A 491 22.07 -18.18 -4.79
N ARG A 492 21.87 -19.03 -5.80
CA ARG A 492 22.28 -20.45 -5.82
C ARG A 492 22.86 -20.81 -7.18
N GLU A 493 23.66 -21.88 -7.20
CA GLU A 493 24.09 -22.51 -8.44
C GLU A 493 22.91 -23.08 -9.22
N ARG A 494 23.02 -23.17 -10.55
CA ARG A 494 22.02 -23.81 -11.39
C ARG A 494 21.83 -25.26 -10.97
N GLN A 495 20.60 -25.63 -10.64
CA GLN A 495 20.20 -26.99 -10.27
C GLN A 495 19.25 -27.58 -11.32
N GLU A 496 19.20 -28.90 -11.40
CA GLU A 496 18.14 -29.57 -12.18
C GLU A 496 16.76 -29.28 -11.55
N LEU A 497 15.73 -29.17 -12.39
CA LEU A 497 14.36 -28.81 -11.95
C LEU A 497 13.83 -29.73 -10.85
N ARG A 498 14.17 -31.01 -10.84
CA ARG A 498 13.76 -31.97 -9.82
C ARG A 498 14.24 -31.61 -8.40
N PHE A 499 15.29 -30.82 -8.27
CA PHE A 499 15.83 -30.36 -6.99
C PHE A 499 15.36 -28.94 -6.62
N VAL A 500 14.66 -28.26 -7.52
CA VAL A 500 14.09 -26.94 -7.26
C VAL A 500 12.81 -27.11 -6.44
N HIS A 501 12.87 -26.72 -5.19
CA HIS A 501 11.76 -26.83 -4.25
C HIS A 501 11.21 -25.45 -3.87
N ILE A 502 9.93 -25.22 -4.11
CA ILE A 502 9.24 -24.01 -3.67
C ILE A 502 8.48 -24.35 -2.37
N PRO A 503 8.91 -23.79 -1.21
CA PRO A 503 8.30 -24.11 0.07
C PRO A 503 6.79 -23.77 0.12
N PRO A 504 5.97 -24.57 0.83
CA PRO A 504 4.53 -24.28 0.99
C PRO A 504 4.25 -22.88 1.56
N ALA A 505 5.08 -22.40 2.47
CA ALA A 505 4.98 -21.05 3.04
C ALA A 505 5.17 -19.94 1.99
N VAL A 506 5.89 -20.20 0.89
CA VAL A 506 6.12 -19.24 -0.18
C VAL A 506 5.01 -19.28 -1.23
N TYR A 507 4.42 -20.44 -1.50
CA TYR A 507 3.45 -20.60 -2.58
C TYR A 507 2.04 -20.94 -2.06
N GLU A 508 1.80 -22.17 -1.55
CA GLU A 508 0.46 -22.65 -1.22
C GLU A 508 -0.25 -21.78 -0.16
N GLU A 509 0.43 -21.50 0.94
CA GLU A 509 -0.16 -20.71 2.03
C GLU A 509 -0.42 -19.27 1.62
N ARG A 510 0.46 -18.69 0.81
CA ARG A 510 0.29 -17.33 0.31
C ARG A 510 -0.81 -17.25 -0.74
N LYS A 511 -0.90 -18.25 -1.63
CA LYS A 511 -1.97 -18.38 -2.61
C LYS A 511 -3.33 -18.48 -1.91
N ALA A 512 -3.48 -19.37 -0.95
CA ALA A 512 -4.71 -19.54 -0.19
C ALA A 512 -5.15 -18.25 0.53
N ARG A 513 -4.20 -17.54 1.14
CA ARG A 513 -4.48 -16.23 1.77
C ARG A 513 -4.90 -15.18 0.76
N TYR A 514 -4.26 -15.13 -0.40
CA TYR A 514 -4.63 -14.18 -1.46
C TYR A 514 -6.02 -14.50 -2.02
N GLU A 515 -6.32 -15.78 -2.26
CA GLU A 515 -7.65 -16.24 -2.70
C GLU A 515 -8.74 -15.87 -1.67
N ALA A 516 -8.48 -16.05 -0.38
CA ALA A 516 -9.43 -15.67 0.67
C ALA A 516 -9.71 -14.16 0.68
N ARG A 517 -8.69 -13.31 0.44
CA ARG A 517 -8.88 -11.84 0.34
C ARG A 517 -9.68 -11.46 -0.89
N ILE A 518 -9.38 -12.03 -2.05
CA ILE A 518 -10.13 -11.81 -3.29
C ILE A 518 -11.59 -12.22 -3.09
N LYS A 519 -11.84 -13.36 -2.47
CA LYS A 519 -13.19 -13.84 -2.15
C LYS A 519 -13.93 -12.87 -1.22
N ALA A 520 -13.29 -12.41 -0.16
CA ALA A 520 -13.89 -11.43 0.75
C ALA A 520 -14.24 -10.11 0.04
N MET A 521 -13.38 -9.64 -0.86
CA MET A 521 -13.64 -8.44 -1.67
C MET A 521 -14.81 -8.67 -2.64
N GLU A 522 -14.88 -9.84 -3.28
CA GLU A 522 -15.99 -10.23 -4.14
C GLU A 522 -17.31 -10.28 -3.35
N GLU A 523 -17.35 -10.98 -2.21
CA GLU A 523 -18.52 -11.04 -1.34
C GLU A 523 -18.99 -9.65 -0.88
N TYR A 524 -18.06 -8.77 -0.58
CA TYR A 524 -18.37 -7.38 -0.22
C TYR A 524 -19.07 -6.63 -1.34
N VAL A 525 -18.62 -6.77 -2.58
CA VAL A 525 -19.16 -6.04 -3.72
C VAL A 525 -20.52 -6.57 -4.15
N ILE A 526 -20.70 -7.89 -4.16
CA ILE A 526 -21.96 -8.53 -4.62
C ILE A 526 -23.07 -8.57 -3.55
N SER A 527 -22.74 -8.32 -2.29
CA SER A 527 -23.74 -8.37 -1.21
C SER A 527 -24.79 -7.28 -1.38
N GLU A 528 -26.07 -7.63 -1.38
CA GLU A 528 -27.20 -6.71 -1.48
C GLU A 528 -28.00 -6.58 -0.17
N ASN A 529 -27.73 -7.48 0.78
CA ASN A 529 -28.56 -7.61 1.98
C ASN A 529 -27.86 -7.21 3.29
N VAL A 530 -26.54 -7.05 3.29
CA VAL A 530 -25.77 -6.75 4.50
C VAL A 530 -25.15 -5.36 4.40
N CYS A 531 -25.38 -4.54 5.42
CA CYS A 531 -24.78 -3.21 5.53
C CYS A 531 -23.27 -3.22 5.28
N ARG A 532 -22.78 -2.35 4.39
CA ARG A 532 -21.36 -2.27 3.98
C ARG A 532 -20.44 -2.03 5.17
N SER A 533 -20.79 -1.13 6.07
CA SER A 533 -20.00 -0.88 7.28
C SER A 533 -19.93 -2.12 8.17
N ARG A 534 -21.02 -2.84 8.38
CA ARG A 534 -21.02 -4.10 9.16
C ARG A 534 -20.12 -5.17 8.55
N MET A 535 -20.11 -5.30 7.22
CA MET A 535 -19.22 -6.25 6.55
C MET A 535 -17.75 -5.93 6.81
N LEU A 536 -17.35 -4.64 6.71
CA LEU A 536 -16.00 -4.20 6.98
C LEU A 536 -15.62 -4.43 8.45
N LEU A 537 -16.46 -4.00 9.39
CA LEU A 537 -16.22 -4.18 10.83
C LEU A 537 -16.08 -5.66 11.20
N ARG A 538 -16.96 -6.51 10.67
CA ARG A 538 -16.89 -7.96 10.87
C ARG A 538 -15.61 -8.57 10.31
N TYR A 539 -15.14 -8.10 9.16
CA TYR A 539 -13.88 -8.55 8.56
C TYR A 539 -12.67 -8.26 9.47
N PHE A 540 -12.66 -7.10 10.13
CA PHE A 540 -11.64 -6.74 11.11
C PHE A 540 -11.88 -7.30 12.53
N GLY A 541 -12.85 -8.20 12.68
CA GLY A 541 -13.14 -8.88 13.94
C GLY A 541 -13.94 -8.04 14.95
N GLU A 542 -14.56 -6.94 14.51
CA GLU A 542 -15.42 -6.11 15.34
C GLU A 542 -16.88 -6.60 15.21
N LYS A 543 -17.49 -6.89 16.37
CA LYS A 543 -18.90 -7.26 16.43
C LYS A 543 -19.74 -5.99 16.48
N ASN A 544 -20.40 -5.64 15.39
CA ASN A 544 -21.34 -4.55 15.33
C ASN A 544 -22.67 -5.06 14.75
N GLU A 545 -23.76 -4.91 15.49
CA GLU A 545 -25.09 -5.33 15.10
C GLU A 545 -25.90 -4.24 14.40
N HIS A 546 -25.42 -2.99 14.45
CA HIS A 546 -26.16 -1.85 13.91
C HIS A 546 -25.84 -1.60 12.44
N ASN A 547 -26.88 -1.26 11.67
CA ASN A 547 -26.74 -0.81 10.30
C ASN A 547 -26.30 0.67 10.28
N CYS A 548 -25.40 1.04 9.38
CA CYS A 548 -24.89 2.42 9.32
C CYS A 548 -25.92 3.46 8.85
N GLY A 549 -26.99 3.00 8.21
CA GLY A 549 -28.08 3.84 7.73
C GLY A 549 -27.76 4.76 6.54
N GLN A 550 -26.53 4.67 5.97
CA GLN A 550 -26.07 5.60 4.91
C GLN A 550 -25.37 4.94 3.72
N CYS A 551 -25.11 3.62 3.78
CA CYS A 551 -24.57 2.88 2.62
C CYS A 551 -25.68 2.56 1.61
N ASP A 552 -25.29 2.16 0.39
CA ASP A 552 -26.21 1.75 -0.68
C ASP A 552 -27.28 0.75 -0.18
N VAL A 553 -26.85 -0.32 0.51
CA VAL A 553 -27.76 -1.34 1.05
C VAL A 553 -28.73 -0.78 2.08
N CYS A 554 -28.28 0.06 3.01
CA CYS A 554 -29.15 0.65 4.01
C CYS A 554 -30.16 1.63 3.39
N LEU A 555 -29.76 2.35 2.35
CA LEU A 555 -30.64 3.28 1.65
C LEU A 555 -31.68 2.54 0.79
N SER A 556 -31.30 1.44 0.12
CA SER A 556 -32.25 0.63 -0.63
C SER A 556 -33.29 -0.03 0.28
N HIS A 557 -32.87 -0.56 1.46
CA HIS A 557 -33.82 -1.11 2.43
C HIS A 557 -34.79 -0.04 2.96
N ARG A 558 -34.30 1.18 3.24
CA ARG A 558 -35.22 2.28 3.63
C ARG A 558 -36.21 2.60 2.53
N ALA A 559 -35.78 2.64 1.27
CA ALA A 559 -36.69 2.86 0.15
C ALA A 559 -37.75 1.76 0.08
N THR A 560 -37.33 0.49 0.29
CA THR A 560 -38.25 -0.66 0.32
C THR A 560 -39.18 -0.61 1.54
N ASP A 561 -38.65 -0.30 2.74
CA ASP A 561 -39.45 -0.17 3.97
C ASP A 561 -40.45 1.01 3.90
N THR A 562 -40.12 2.08 3.17
CA THR A 562 -41.04 3.18 2.91
C THR A 562 -42.13 2.82 1.91
N LEU A 563 -41.91 1.79 1.07
CA LEU A 563 -42.92 1.22 0.16
C LEU A 563 -43.76 0.12 0.84
N THR A 564 -43.26 -0.53 1.90
CA THR A 564 -43.94 -1.60 2.65
C THR A 564 -44.51 -1.13 3.98
N GLY A 565 -45.34 -0.11 4.00
CA GLY A 565 -45.97 0.36 5.22
C GLY A 565 -47.33 0.97 4.95
N GLU A 566 -47.97 1.50 5.98
CA GLU A 566 -49.25 2.23 5.89
C GLU A 566 -49.34 3.20 4.70
N SER A 567 -48.20 3.76 4.29
CA SER A 567 -48.10 4.68 3.17
C SER A 567 -48.24 4.04 1.78
N LEU A 568 -47.83 2.76 1.57
CA LEU A 568 -48.03 2.03 0.31
C LEU A 568 -49.54 1.69 0.18
N GLU A 569 -50.12 1.16 1.23
CA GLU A 569 -51.56 0.83 1.27
C GLU A 569 -52.45 2.08 1.12
N GLU A 570 -52.09 3.21 1.73
CA GLU A 570 -52.78 4.48 1.54
C GLU A 570 -52.66 5.02 0.10
N LEU A 571 -51.45 5.01 -0.49
CA LEU A 571 -51.22 5.44 -1.87
C LEU A 571 -51.92 4.49 -2.85
N LYS A 572 -51.81 3.18 -2.64
CA LYS A 572 -52.49 2.16 -3.41
C LYS A 572 -54.00 2.40 -3.39
N LYS A 573 -54.59 2.69 -2.22
CA LYS A 573 -56.00 2.99 -2.06
C LYS A 573 -56.43 4.27 -2.80
N LYS A 574 -55.66 5.36 -2.65
CA LYS A 574 -55.92 6.62 -3.37
C LYS A 574 -55.80 6.46 -4.89
N ILE A 575 -54.82 5.74 -5.37
CA ILE A 575 -54.64 5.47 -6.80
C ILE A 575 -55.77 4.56 -7.30
N ALA A 576 -56.15 3.52 -6.54
CA ALA A 576 -57.22 2.60 -6.90
C ALA A 576 -58.57 3.33 -6.95
N GLU A 577 -58.88 4.25 -6.03
CA GLU A 577 -60.07 5.10 -6.05
C GLU A 577 -60.13 6.02 -7.29
N LEU A 578 -58.97 6.52 -7.74
CA LEU A 578 -58.84 7.30 -8.97
C LEU A 578 -59.06 6.43 -10.22
N LEU A 579 -58.43 5.24 -10.26
CA LEU A 579 -58.57 4.30 -11.37
C LEU A 579 -59.96 3.65 -11.46
N ALA A 580 -60.69 3.56 -10.36
CA ALA A 580 -62.08 3.07 -10.34
C ALA A 580 -63.04 4.00 -11.08
N GLN A 581 -62.72 5.29 -11.23
CA GLN A 581 -63.53 6.24 -11.96
C GLN A 581 -63.28 6.16 -13.48
N LYS A 582 -62.03 6.10 -13.87
CA LYS A 582 -61.58 5.90 -15.27
C LYS A 582 -60.08 5.53 -15.29
N PRO A 583 -59.62 4.84 -16.34
CA PRO A 583 -58.18 4.64 -16.56
C PRO A 583 -57.42 5.96 -16.72
N HIS A 584 -56.20 6.01 -16.19
CA HIS A 584 -55.31 7.18 -16.26
C HIS A 584 -53.91 6.77 -16.68
N THR A 585 -53.17 7.71 -17.27
CA THR A 585 -51.74 7.55 -17.53
C THR A 585 -50.95 7.72 -16.24
N PRO A 586 -49.73 7.12 -16.13
CA PRO A 586 -48.88 7.33 -14.95
C PRO A 586 -48.61 8.80 -14.62
N ALA A 587 -48.48 9.66 -15.63
CA ALA A 587 -48.27 11.09 -15.47
C ALA A 587 -49.50 11.80 -14.86
N GLU A 588 -50.72 11.48 -15.34
CA GLU A 588 -51.97 12.04 -14.80
C GLU A 588 -52.22 11.59 -13.37
N ILE A 589 -51.84 10.36 -13.01
CA ILE A 589 -51.95 9.87 -11.63
C ILE A 589 -51.00 10.65 -10.72
N ALA A 590 -49.76 10.87 -11.15
CA ALA A 590 -48.75 11.62 -10.39
C ALA A 590 -49.07 13.12 -10.25
N GLU A 591 -49.93 13.67 -11.10
CA GLU A 591 -50.42 15.05 -10.98
C GLU A 591 -51.66 15.20 -10.06
N LYS A 592 -52.50 14.16 -9.98
CA LYS A 592 -53.76 14.21 -9.26
C LYS A 592 -53.67 13.76 -7.80
N ILE A 593 -52.63 13.02 -7.46
CA ILE A 593 -52.41 12.54 -6.09
C ILE A 593 -51.50 13.52 -5.35
N GLU A 594 -51.99 14.01 -4.20
CA GLU A 594 -51.17 14.83 -3.29
C GLU A 594 -50.09 14.00 -2.60
N ALA A 595 -49.03 13.65 -3.38
CA ALA A 595 -47.83 12.97 -2.90
C ALA A 595 -46.64 13.32 -3.81
N GLU A 596 -45.42 13.05 -3.36
CA GLU A 596 -44.22 13.25 -4.20
C GLU A 596 -44.34 12.43 -5.50
N LYS A 597 -44.18 13.07 -6.66
CA LYS A 597 -44.36 12.45 -8.00
C LYS A 597 -43.48 11.22 -8.21
N GLU A 598 -42.25 11.23 -7.67
CA GLU A 598 -41.33 10.13 -7.70
C GLU A 598 -41.88 8.91 -6.96
N ARG A 599 -42.47 9.14 -5.79
CA ARG A 599 -43.06 8.09 -4.94
C ARG A 599 -44.31 7.48 -5.55
N VAL A 600 -45.18 8.28 -6.17
CA VAL A 600 -46.35 7.77 -6.91
C VAL A 600 -45.94 6.91 -8.08
N SER A 601 -44.87 7.31 -8.81
CA SER A 601 -44.34 6.53 -9.92
C SER A 601 -43.75 5.21 -9.49
N GLU A 602 -43.03 5.14 -8.35
CA GLU A 602 -42.48 3.92 -7.76
C GLU A 602 -43.58 2.94 -7.34
N VAL A 603 -44.65 3.44 -6.72
CA VAL A 603 -45.81 2.61 -6.32
C VAL A 603 -46.50 2.04 -7.56
N ILE A 604 -46.69 2.83 -8.61
CA ILE A 604 -47.28 2.37 -9.86
C ILE A 604 -46.42 1.26 -10.49
N GLN A 605 -45.11 1.48 -10.55
CA GLN A 605 -44.20 0.50 -11.11
C GLN A 605 -44.19 -0.80 -10.32
N TYR A 606 -44.16 -0.73 -9.00
CA TYR A 606 -44.23 -1.89 -8.11
C TYR A 606 -45.51 -2.71 -8.34
N LEU A 607 -46.68 -2.06 -8.41
CA LEU A 607 -47.97 -2.74 -8.60
C LEU A 607 -48.16 -3.30 -10.01
N LEU A 608 -47.49 -2.74 -11.00
CA LEU A 608 -47.39 -3.31 -12.37
C LEU A 608 -46.48 -4.55 -12.42
N GLU A 609 -45.35 -4.54 -11.68
CA GLU A 609 -44.42 -5.67 -11.58
C GLU A 609 -45.03 -6.84 -10.81
N GLU A 610 -45.77 -6.59 -9.74
CA GLU A 610 -46.53 -7.59 -8.97
C GLU A 610 -47.76 -8.15 -9.73
N GLY A 611 -48.11 -7.54 -10.86
CA GLY A 611 -49.24 -7.98 -11.68
C GLY A 611 -50.60 -7.62 -11.13
N GLU A 612 -50.67 -6.84 -10.06
CA GLU A 612 -51.94 -6.32 -9.51
C GLU A 612 -52.59 -5.31 -10.45
N TRP A 613 -51.79 -4.59 -11.21
CA TRP A 613 -52.24 -3.64 -12.22
C TRP A 613 -51.69 -3.98 -13.60
N LYS A 614 -52.30 -3.50 -14.67
CA LYS A 614 -51.87 -3.72 -16.05
C LYS A 614 -51.84 -2.41 -16.84
N MET A 615 -50.87 -2.26 -17.68
CA MET A 615 -50.80 -1.15 -18.63
C MET A 615 -51.37 -1.60 -20.00
N GLN A 616 -52.45 -0.94 -20.45
CA GLN A 616 -53.00 -1.11 -21.79
C GLN A 616 -53.17 0.28 -22.43
N ASP A 617 -52.71 0.42 -23.66
CA ASP A 617 -52.76 1.66 -24.46
C ASP A 617 -52.20 2.89 -23.71
N GLY A 618 -51.13 2.69 -22.88
CA GLY A 618 -50.50 3.73 -22.07
C GLY A 618 -51.29 4.15 -20.80
N MET A 619 -52.39 3.48 -20.51
CA MET A 619 -53.23 3.71 -19.33
C MET A 619 -53.13 2.53 -18.35
N ILE A 620 -53.27 2.83 -17.06
CA ILE A 620 -53.23 1.85 -15.97
C ILE A 620 -54.64 1.35 -15.66
N HIS A 621 -54.79 0.04 -15.59
CA HIS A 621 -56.01 -0.67 -15.21
C HIS A 621 -55.75 -1.57 -14.01
N ILE A 622 -56.71 -1.65 -13.11
CA ILE A 622 -56.67 -2.63 -12.01
C ILE A 622 -56.96 -4.01 -12.59
N SER A 623 -56.07 -4.97 -12.34
CA SER A 623 -56.30 -6.37 -12.73
C SER A 623 -57.45 -6.94 -11.92
N LYS A 624 -58.49 -7.49 -12.57
CA LYS A 624 -59.63 -8.13 -11.90
C LYS A 624 -59.21 -9.51 -11.38
#